data_084551c8ee7112bce2dbd275a2973f08
#
_entry.id   084551c8ee7112bce2dbd275a2973f08
#
_cell.length_a   1.000
_cell.length_b   1.000
_cell.length_c   1.000
_cell.angle_alpha   90.00
_cell.angle_beta   90.00
_cell.angle_gamma   90.00
#
_symmetry.space_group_name_H-M   'P 1'
#
loop_
_entity.id
_entity.type
_entity.pdbx_description
1 polymer ?
#
loop_
_entity_poly.entity_id
_entity_poly.type
_entity_poly.pdbx_seq_one_letter_code
_entity_poly.pdbx_strand_id
1 'polypeptide(L)'
;MRSQYSGWPTRRRFEVSIHNRRVTPSRVLVTGVSNPLGADVARRLAPHVPYLFGCDVNDPISALEEMDFVHADTRHAAIGKLVRQLHVDTVVHLAVMVDTPHNERSIHETDVIGTMNVLVGCSGPASGVHKLVVKSSQAIYGAGPGDPSFYSEEMSSVERPATSITRDLLEMEQLVSEFALRNESCKVTALRLGFRVSEDTTLARYLSLPIVPTFAGFDPRLQLLHEDDAADAIVRAVLGDHPGAFNVAADGVVLLSQAIGIMGGQPAPILPPYGQWLARLALRALTRVDIQSHLADVIAFGSVMDCSRLEAEFGWRPAHNSRAVIDGLARGKETEVIEAPSPRQEYELQVYLQRRRREARNGWPRDSVLQARA
;
A
#
# COMPACT_ATOMS: atom_id res chain seq x y z
N MET A 1 -16.48 -27.85 -11.18
CA MET A 1 -17.49 -26.80 -10.93
C MET A 1 -16.77 -25.46 -11.07
N ARG A 2 -17.13 -24.64 -12.06
CA ARG A 2 -16.46 -23.36 -12.32
C ARG A 2 -16.88 -22.35 -11.27
N SER A 3 -15.91 -21.74 -10.59
CA SER A 3 -16.09 -20.71 -9.55
C SER A 3 -16.86 -19.51 -10.11
N GLN A 4 -17.92 -19.11 -9.42
CA GLN A 4 -18.80 -17.98 -9.77
C GLN A 4 -18.32 -16.61 -9.23
N TYR A 5 -17.03 -16.46 -8.91
CA TYR A 5 -16.50 -15.28 -8.21
C TYR A 5 -15.56 -14.38 -9.02
N SER A 6 -15.59 -14.43 -10.35
CA SER A 6 -14.98 -13.34 -11.13
C SER A 6 -16.03 -12.24 -11.36
N GLY A 7 -16.24 -11.37 -10.36
CA GLY A 7 -17.27 -10.32 -10.41
C GLY A 7 -17.01 -9.21 -11.41
N TRP A 8 -15.82 -9.14 -12.01
CA TRP A 8 -15.52 -8.14 -13.02
C TRP A 8 -16.08 -8.55 -14.38
N PRO A 9 -16.75 -7.63 -15.11
CA PRO A 9 -17.33 -7.94 -16.42
C PRO A 9 -16.21 -8.35 -17.38
N THR A 10 -16.19 -9.64 -17.74
CA THR A 10 -15.39 -10.09 -18.89
C THR A 10 -15.90 -9.37 -20.13
N ARG A 11 -15.00 -8.88 -20.97
CA ARG A 11 -15.34 -8.21 -22.25
C ARG A 11 -16.29 -9.09 -23.09
N ARG A 12 -17.60 -8.99 -22.89
CA ARG A 12 -18.52 -9.19 -23.99
C ARG A 12 -18.33 -7.98 -24.90
N ARG A 13 -18.05 -8.27 -26.20
CA ARG A 13 -17.96 -7.26 -27.26
C ARG A 13 -18.92 -6.10 -27.01
N PHE A 14 -18.43 -5.02 -26.40
CA PHE A 14 -19.07 -3.74 -26.52
C PHE A 14 -18.73 -3.24 -27.92
N GLU A 15 -19.71 -3.25 -28.81
CA GLU A 15 -19.67 -2.41 -30.02
C GLU A 15 -19.51 -1.00 -29.49
N VAL A 16 -18.35 -0.44 -29.77
CA VAL A 16 -17.95 0.91 -29.36
C VAL A 16 -18.86 1.87 -30.09
N SER A 17 -19.89 2.35 -29.42
CA SER A 17 -20.59 3.57 -29.83
C SER A 17 -19.57 4.71 -29.73
N ILE A 18 -19.19 5.24 -30.90
CA ILE A 18 -18.16 6.26 -31.08
C ILE A 18 -18.66 7.61 -30.53
N HIS A 19 -18.61 7.77 -29.21
CA HIS A 19 -18.67 9.08 -28.53
C HIS A 19 -17.79 9.05 -27.28
N ASN A 20 -16.56 8.58 -27.42
CA ASN A 20 -15.58 8.58 -26.33
C ASN A 20 -14.82 9.91 -26.33
N ARG A 21 -15.45 11.00 -25.87
CA ARG A 21 -14.68 12.15 -25.39
C ARG A 21 -13.90 11.65 -24.17
N ARG A 22 -12.57 11.56 -24.27
CA ARG A 22 -11.71 11.42 -23.10
C ARG A 22 -12.05 12.57 -22.16
N VAL A 23 -12.74 12.28 -21.08
CA VAL A 23 -13.02 13.28 -20.06
C VAL A 23 -11.76 13.39 -19.22
N THR A 24 -11.04 14.49 -19.43
CA THR A 24 -9.84 14.78 -18.63
C THR A 24 -10.29 15.07 -17.21
N PRO A 25 -9.72 14.41 -16.19
CA PRO A 25 -10.02 14.67 -14.79
C PRO A 25 -9.83 16.16 -14.48
N SER A 26 -10.81 16.78 -13.85
CA SER A 26 -10.77 18.20 -13.54
C SER A 26 -10.86 18.46 -12.04
N ARG A 27 -11.68 17.69 -11.33
CA ARG A 27 -11.92 17.82 -9.88
C ARG A 27 -11.70 16.47 -9.22
N VAL A 28 -10.47 16.25 -8.79
CA VAL A 28 -10.01 14.94 -8.28
C VAL A 28 -10.01 14.96 -6.77
N LEU A 29 -10.65 13.96 -6.15
CA LEU A 29 -10.55 13.68 -4.71
C LEU A 29 -9.68 12.45 -4.47
N VAL A 30 -8.61 12.60 -3.71
CA VAL A 30 -7.74 11.49 -3.25
C VAL A 30 -8.02 11.22 -1.78
N THR A 31 -8.43 10.00 -1.44
CA THR A 31 -8.55 9.56 -0.05
C THR A 31 -7.27 8.86 0.40
N GLY A 32 -6.90 8.95 1.66
CA GLY A 32 -5.70 8.31 2.17
C GLY A 32 -4.41 9.08 1.84
N VAL A 33 -4.47 10.41 1.76
CA VAL A 33 -3.33 11.26 1.39
C VAL A 33 -2.30 11.43 2.50
N SER A 34 -2.60 11.00 3.72
CA SER A 34 -1.67 11.07 4.86
C SER A 34 -0.70 9.89 4.94
N ASN A 35 -0.81 8.92 4.02
CA ASN A 35 0.21 7.88 3.86
C ASN A 35 1.20 8.23 2.72
N PRO A 36 2.42 7.66 2.72
CA PRO A 36 3.45 7.99 1.73
C PRO A 36 2.98 7.84 0.27
N LEU A 37 2.29 6.75 -0.06
CA LEU A 37 1.78 6.52 -1.41
C LEU A 37 0.72 7.56 -1.81
N GLY A 38 -0.22 7.87 -0.90
CA GLY A 38 -1.26 8.87 -1.16
C GLY A 38 -0.68 10.26 -1.36
N ALA A 39 0.30 10.65 -0.56
CA ALA A 39 1.01 11.92 -0.69
C ALA A 39 1.78 12.01 -2.03
N ASP A 40 2.44 10.92 -2.44
CA ASP A 40 3.17 10.89 -3.71
C ASP A 40 2.24 10.92 -4.93
N VAL A 41 1.14 10.17 -4.89
CA VAL A 41 0.09 10.22 -5.93
C VAL A 41 -0.50 11.63 -6.04
N ALA A 42 -0.82 12.28 -4.93
CA ALA A 42 -1.36 13.64 -4.94
C ALA A 42 -0.37 14.62 -5.56
N ARG A 43 0.91 14.55 -5.18
CA ARG A 43 1.99 15.39 -5.74
C ARG A 43 2.15 15.19 -7.25
N ARG A 44 2.10 13.96 -7.74
CA ARG A 44 2.21 13.65 -9.17
C ARG A 44 0.96 14.06 -9.96
N LEU A 45 -0.23 14.06 -9.32
CA LEU A 45 -1.47 14.50 -9.96
C LEU A 45 -1.60 16.02 -10.03
N ALA A 46 -1.09 16.77 -9.06
CA ALA A 46 -1.23 18.22 -8.97
C ALA A 46 -0.95 18.98 -10.29
N PRO A 47 0.14 18.69 -11.05
CA PRO A 47 0.38 19.39 -12.32
C PRO A 47 -0.58 19.03 -13.46
N HIS A 48 -1.40 17.98 -13.29
CA HIS A 48 -2.26 17.43 -14.35
C HIS A 48 -3.75 17.74 -14.17
N VAL A 49 -4.15 18.23 -13.00
CA VAL A 49 -5.56 18.46 -12.66
C VAL A 49 -5.79 19.87 -12.12
N PRO A 50 -6.84 20.58 -12.58
CA PRO A 50 -7.09 21.94 -12.14
C PRO A 50 -7.47 22.07 -10.66
N TYR A 51 -8.16 21.07 -10.09
CA TYR A 51 -8.59 21.09 -8.70
C TYR A 51 -8.28 19.73 -8.05
N LEU A 52 -7.40 19.72 -7.08
CA LEU A 52 -7.02 18.54 -6.33
C LEU A 52 -7.49 18.68 -4.88
N PHE A 53 -8.25 17.70 -4.43
CA PHE A 53 -8.71 17.59 -3.05
C PHE A 53 -8.09 16.36 -2.41
N GLY A 54 -7.64 16.50 -1.17
CA GLY A 54 -7.16 15.37 -0.38
C GLY A 54 -8.01 15.18 0.87
N CYS A 55 -8.28 13.95 1.27
CA CYS A 55 -8.89 13.70 2.58
C CYS A 55 -8.26 12.51 3.31
N ASP A 56 -8.16 12.66 4.61
CA ASP A 56 -7.70 11.63 5.54
C ASP A 56 -8.14 11.98 6.97
N VAL A 57 -7.93 11.06 7.90
CA VAL A 57 -8.13 11.25 9.34
C VAL A 57 -6.99 12.06 9.96
N ASN A 58 -5.76 11.83 9.47
CA ASN A 58 -4.54 12.49 9.93
C ASN A 58 -4.13 13.60 8.97
N ASP A 59 -3.28 14.51 9.44
CA ASP A 59 -2.64 15.52 8.60
C ASP A 59 -1.76 14.88 7.52
N PRO A 60 -1.64 15.51 6.33
CA PRO A 60 -0.74 15.06 5.28
C PRO A 60 0.71 15.08 5.78
N ILE A 61 1.51 14.09 5.37
CA ILE A 61 2.95 14.01 5.70
C ILE A 61 3.72 15.23 5.19
N SER A 62 3.30 15.79 4.05
CA SER A 62 3.85 17.03 3.50
C SER A 62 2.72 17.92 3.01
N ALA A 63 2.81 19.21 3.32
CA ALA A 63 1.88 20.18 2.76
C ALA A 63 2.09 20.27 1.23
N LEU A 64 0.99 20.16 0.48
CA LEU A 64 0.94 20.41 -0.95
C LEU A 64 0.11 21.68 -1.16
N GLU A 65 0.76 22.75 -1.64
CA GLU A 65 0.08 24.05 -1.86
C GLU A 65 -1.04 23.94 -2.89
N GLU A 66 -0.92 23.00 -3.83
CA GLU A 66 -1.89 22.77 -4.90
C GLU A 66 -3.03 21.82 -4.50
N MET A 67 -3.11 21.38 -3.24
CA MET A 67 -4.13 20.44 -2.77
C MET A 67 -4.94 21.04 -1.62
N ASP A 68 -6.25 21.13 -1.80
CA ASP A 68 -7.17 21.45 -0.71
C ASP A 68 -7.38 20.21 0.18
N PHE A 69 -6.88 20.25 1.42
CA PHE A 69 -7.02 19.15 2.36
C PHE A 69 -8.23 19.30 3.27
N VAL A 70 -8.94 18.17 3.47
CA VAL A 70 -10.12 18.09 4.35
C VAL A 70 -9.96 16.91 5.31
N HIS A 71 -10.06 17.15 6.61
CA HIS A 71 -10.16 16.07 7.59
C HIS A 71 -11.49 15.33 7.41
N ALA A 72 -11.41 14.11 6.89
CA ALA A 72 -12.58 13.26 6.68
C ALA A 72 -12.22 11.78 6.82
N ASP A 73 -13.04 11.07 7.58
CA ASP A 73 -12.93 9.62 7.74
C ASP A 73 -13.85 8.92 6.75
N THR A 74 -13.31 8.07 5.89
CA THR A 74 -14.10 7.30 4.92
C THR A 74 -15.11 6.38 5.58
N ARG A 75 -14.88 5.95 6.81
CA ARG A 75 -15.83 5.14 7.59
C ARG A 75 -17.13 5.87 7.91
N HIS A 76 -17.14 7.18 7.80
CA HIS A 76 -18.33 8.00 8.02
C HIS A 76 -19.05 8.35 6.71
N ALA A 77 -20.38 8.25 6.70
CA ALA A 77 -21.21 8.58 5.54
C ALA A 77 -21.07 10.06 5.06
N ALA A 78 -20.42 10.91 5.85
CA ALA A 78 -20.11 12.29 5.49
C ALA A 78 -19.21 12.39 4.24
N ILE A 79 -18.37 11.37 3.96
CA ILE A 79 -17.54 11.33 2.76
C ILE A 79 -18.37 11.46 1.48
N GLY A 80 -19.55 10.84 1.44
CA GLY A 80 -20.47 10.96 0.29
C GLY A 80 -21.04 12.37 0.10
N LYS A 81 -21.19 13.15 1.18
CA LYS A 81 -21.55 14.57 1.08
C LYS A 81 -20.40 15.39 0.53
N LEU A 82 -19.17 15.11 1.00
CA LEU A 82 -17.95 15.78 0.54
C LEU A 82 -17.78 15.63 -0.98
N VAL A 83 -17.89 14.41 -1.51
CA VAL A 83 -17.81 14.11 -2.95
C VAL A 83 -18.78 14.97 -3.76
N ARG A 84 -20.03 15.09 -3.30
CA ARG A 84 -21.06 15.88 -4.00
C ARG A 84 -20.86 17.39 -3.85
N GLN A 85 -20.51 17.89 -2.66
CA GLN A 85 -20.33 19.32 -2.41
C GLN A 85 -19.11 19.89 -3.14
N LEU A 86 -18.06 19.12 -3.29
CA LEU A 86 -16.87 19.50 -4.05
C LEU A 86 -17.06 19.33 -5.57
N HIS A 87 -18.23 18.82 -6.02
CA HIS A 87 -18.49 18.51 -7.43
C HIS A 87 -17.36 17.67 -8.05
N VAL A 88 -16.92 16.65 -7.33
CA VAL A 88 -15.84 15.76 -7.76
C VAL A 88 -16.26 14.99 -9.00
N ASP A 89 -15.40 14.94 -9.98
CA ASP A 89 -15.58 14.16 -11.21
C ASP A 89 -14.79 12.85 -11.21
N THR A 90 -13.72 12.79 -10.42
CA THR A 90 -12.82 11.64 -10.31
C THR A 90 -12.48 11.38 -8.84
N VAL A 91 -12.66 10.15 -8.39
CA VAL A 91 -12.26 9.71 -7.05
C VAL A 91 -11.11 8.72 -7.14
N VAL A 92 -10.06 8.95 -6.35
CA VAL A 92 -8.92 8.07 -6.17
C VAL A 92 -8.94 7.55 -4.74
N HIS A 93 -9.43 6.33 -4.56
CA HIS A 93 -9.62 5.74 -3.24
C HIS A 93 -8.41 4.92 -2.82
N LEU A 94 -7.52 5.52 -2.02
CA LEU A 94 -6.28 4.92 -1.52
C LEU A 94 -6.33 4.59 -0.01
N ALA A 95 -7.40 4.99 0.68
CA ALA A 95 -7.62 4.68 2.09
C ALA A 95 -8.01 3.21 2.30
N VAL A 96 -7.14 2.28 1.86
CA VAL A 96 -7.26 0.83 2.02
C VAL A 96 -6.04 0.34 2.78
N MET A 97 -6.27 -0.38 3.87
CA MET A 97 -5.25 -0.77 4.86
C MET A 97 -4.82 -2.23 4.66
N VAL A 98 -3.70 -2.47 4.02
CA VAL A 98 -3.16 -3.82 3.83
C VAL A 98 -1.85 -4.04 4.58
N ASP A 99 -0.97 -3.03 4.58
CA ASP A 99 0.42 -3.19 5.03
C ASP A 99 0.69 -2.56 6.41
N THR A 100 -0.35 -2.07 7.08
CA THR A 100 -0.23 -1.38 8.38
C THR A 100 -0.65 -2.28 9.53
N PRO A 101 0.10 -2.29 10.65
CA PRO A 101 -0.25 -3.07 11.83
C PRO A 101 -1.44 -2.42 12.56
N HIS A 102 -2.64 -2.74 12.14
CA HIS A 102 -3.90 -2.34 12.78
C HIS A 102 -4.66 -3.58 13.24
N ASN A 103 -5.63 -3.40 14.15
CA ASN A 103 -6.50 -4.51 14.51
C ASN A 103 -7.45 -4.84 13.33
N GLU A 104 -7.84 -6.11 13.21
CA GLU A 104 -8.66 -6.62 12.12
C GLU A 104 -9.99 -5.86 11.96
N ARG A 105 -10.60 -5.43 13.07
CA ARG A 105 -11.84 -4.65 13.03
C ARG A 105 -11.64 -3.28 12.37
N SER A 106 -10.56 -2.60 12.68
CA SER A 106 -10.24 -1.29 12.07
C SER A 106 -9.96 -1.42 10.59
N ILE A 107 -9.31 -2.51 10.16
CA ILE A 107 -9.06 -2.83 8.75
C ILE A 107 -10.39 -3.03 8.04
N HIS A 108 -11.27 -3.90 8.54
CA HIS A 108 -12.58 -4.14 7.96
C HIS A 108 -13.43 -2.86 7.85
N GLU A 109 -13.48 -2.06 8.92
CA GLU A 109 -14.22 -0.80 8.92
C GLU A 109 -13.69 0.18 7.85
N THR A 110 -12.38 0.23 7.63
CA THR A 110 -11.78 1.13 6.64
C THR A 110 -11.94 0.58 5.23
N ASP A 111 -11.63 -0.68 5.01
CA ASP A 111 -11.57 -1.26 3.68
C ASP A 111 -12.96 -1.56 3.12
N VAL A 112 -13.87 -2.09 3.91
CA VAL A 112 -15.21 -2.46 3.45
C VAL A 112 -16.21 -1.30 3.65
N ILE A 113 -16.37 -0.84 4.89
CA ILE A 113 -17.36 0.22 5.19
C ILE A 113 -16.91 1.55 4.58
N GLY A 114 -15.60 1.88 4.64
CA GLY A 114 -15.04 3.07 4.02
C GLY A 114 -15.28 3.09 2.52
N THR A 115 -14.97 1.99 1.82
CA THR A 115 -15.23 1.87 0.38
C THR A 115 -16.71 1.99 0.06
N MET A 116 -17.60 1.32 0.81
CA MET A 116 -19.05 1.42 0.63
C MET A 116 -19.53 2.88 0.72
N ASN A 117 -19.06 3.65 1.70
CA ASN A 117 -19.43 5.07 1.85
C ASN A 117 -18.91 5.93 0.68
N VAL A 118 -17.72 5.65 0.17
CA VAL A 118 -17.17 6.33 -1.03
C VAL A 118 -18.03 6.00 -2.24
N LEU A 119 -18.39 4.74 -2.46
CA LEU A 119 -19.25 4.30 -3.57
C LEU A 119 -20.65 4.94 -3.51
N VAL A 120 -21.23 5.08 -2.31
CA VAL A 120 -22.48 5.82 -2.10
C VAL A 120 -22.34 7.29 -2.52
N GLY A 121 -21.18 7.91 -2.23
CA GLY A 121 -20.87 9.27 -2.68
C GLY A 121 -20.77 9.40 -4.20
N CYS A 122 -20.23 8.38 -4.85
CA CYS A 122 -20.09 8.31 -6.30
C CYS A 122 -21.40 7.92 -7.02
N SER A 123 -22.45 7.54 -6.28
CA SER A 123 -23.70 7.02 -6.83
C SER A 123 -24.79 8.11 -6.96
N GLY A 124 -25.75 7.86 -7.86
CA GLY A 124 -26.98 8.60 -7.99
C GLY A 124 -26.89 9.83 -8.89
N PRO A 125 -28.06 10.43 -9.26
CA PRO A 125 -28.15 11.50 -10.26
C PRO A 125 -27.50 12.82 -9.83
N ALA A 126 -27.25 13.00 -8.54
CA ALA A 126 -26.55 14.18 -8.00
C ALA A 126 -25.02 14.01 -7.96
N SER A 127 -24.48 12.85 -8.33
CA SER A 127 -23.05 12.60 -8.41
C SER A 127 -22.53 13.01 -9.79
N GLY A 128 -21.47 13.83 -9.81
CA GLY A 128 -20.74 14.17 -11.03
C GLY A 128 -19.61 13.17 -11.34
N VAL A 129 -19.45 12.11 -10.53
CA VAL A 129 -18.33 11.19 -10.64
C VAL A 129 -18.49 10.29 -11.85
N HIS A 130 -17.56 10.37 -12.76
CA HIS A 130 -17.48 9.53 -13.96
C HIS A 130 -16.23 8.64 -13.98
N LYS A 131 -15.33 8.77 -13.01
CA LYS A 131 -14.14 7.94 -12.85
C LYS A 131 -13.87 7.60 -11.39
N LEU A 132 -13.56 6.35 -11.13
CA LEU A 132 -13.17 5.84 -9.82
C LEU A 132 -11.93 4.94 -9.97
N VAL A 133 -10.86 5.28 -9.28
CA VAL A 133 -9.65 4.43 -9.17
C VAL A 133 -9.55 3.95 -7.74
N VAL A 134 -9.48 2.64 -7.54
CA VAL A 134 -9.44 2.01 -6.21
C VAL A 134 -8.14 1.24 -6.05
N LYS A 135 -7.44 1.49 -4.95
CA LYS A 135 -6.33 0.68 -4.51
C LYS A 135 -6.85 -0.65 -3.97
N SER A 136 -6.34 -1.75 -4.51
CA SER A 136 -6.47 -3.09 -3.97
C SER A 136 -5.08 -3.68 -3.74
N SER A 137 -4.97 -4.96 -3.42
CA SER A 137 -3.69 -5.60 -3.10
C SER A 137 -3.60 -7.02 -3.63
N GLN A 138 -2.38 -7.48 -3.91
CA GLN A 138 -2.03 -8.86 -4.15
C GLN A 138 -2.54 -9.82 -3.05
N ALA A 139 -2.71 -9.32 -1.82
CA ALA A 139 -3.24 -10.10 -0.70
C ALA A 139 -4.65 -10.69 -0.94
N ILE A 140 -5.38 -10.18 -1.94
CA ILE A 140 -6.69 -10.73 -2.37
C ILE A 140 -6.58 -12.17 -2.85
N TYR A 141 -5.44 -12.57 -3.39
CA TYR A 141 -5.22 -13.94 -3.88
C TYR A 141 -4.94 -14.94 -2.75
N GLY A 142 -4.45 -14.45 -1.60
CA GLY A 142 -3.92 -15.31 -0.55
C GLY A 142 -2.60 -15.98 -0.96
N ALA A 143 -2.15 -16.91 -0.16
CA ALA A 143 -1.06 -17.83 -0.47
C ALA A 143 -1.19 -19.08 0.39
N GLY A 144 -1.11 -20.26 -0.20
CA GLY A 144 -1.24 -21.52 0.51
C GLY A 144 -0.57 -22.68 -0.23
N PRO A 145 -0.43 -23.86 0.40
CA PRO A 145 0.29 -24.98 -0.18
C PRO A 145 -0.40 -25.59 -1.42
N GLY A 146 -1.70 -25.34 -1.60
CA GLY A 146 -2.50 -25.81 -2.75
C GLY A 146 -2.80 -24.72 -3.77
N ASP A 147 -2.35 -23.50 -3.54
CA ASP A 147 -2.66 -22.38 -4.40
C ASP A 147 -1.73 -22.32 -5.62
N PRO A 148 -2.19 -21.73 -6.75
CA PRO A 148 -1.32 -21.45 -7.87
C PRO A 148 -0.16 -20.55 -7.45
N SER A 149 1.03 -20.79 -7.98
CA SER A 149 2.17 -19.91 -7.77
C SER A 149 2.15 -18.65 -8.65
N PHE A 150 1.11 -18.51 -9.51
CA PHE A 150 0.99 -17.43 -10.49
C PHE A 150 -0.49 -17.08 -10.70
N TYR A 151 -0.85 -15.80 -10.49
CA TYR A 151 -2.23 -15.34 -10.48
C TYR A 151 -2.50 -14.33 -11.59
N SER A 152 -3.56 -14.58 -12.37
CA SER A 152 -4.14 -13.57 -13.27
C SER A 152 -5.35 -12.91 -12.62
N GLU A 153 -5.80 -11.77 -13.17
CA GLU A 153 -6.93 -10.99 -12.63
C GLU A 153 -8.27 -11.76 -12.66
N GLU A 154 -8.39 -12.77 -13.51
CA GLU A 154 -9.57 -13.61 -13.60
C GLU A 154 -9.65 -14.68 -12.49
N MET A 155 -8.53 -14.91 -11.80
CA MET A 155 -8.48 -15.82 -10.66
C MET A 155 -9.00 -15.11 -9.43
N SER A 156 -9.93 -15.74 -8.73
CA SER A 156 -10.29 -15.33 -7.37
C SER A 156 -9.51 -16.17 -6.38
N SER A 157 -9.34 -15.64 -5.16
CA SER A 157 -8.80 -16.43 -4.08
C SER A 157 -9.62 -17.72 -3.90
N VAL A 158 -8.95 -18.73 -3.39
CA VAL A 158 -9.43 -20.07 -3.05
C VAL A 158 -10.82 -20.04 -2.38
N GLU A 159 -11.57 -21.13 -2.50
CA GLU A 159 -12.93 -21.33 -1.96
C GLU A 159 -13.15 -20.87 -0.50
N ARG A 160 -12.06 -20.62 0.25
CA ARG A 160 -12.10 -20.04 1.61
C ARG A 160 -10.91 -19.11 1.82
N PRO A 161 -11.13 -17.80 1.97
CA PRO A 161 -10.04 -16.87 2.29
C PRO A 161 -9.40 -17.26 3.63
N ALA A 162 -8.08 -17.48 3.59
CA ALA A 162 -7.32 -17.95 4.74
C ALA A 162 -7.17 -16.87 5.82
N THR A 163 -7.21 -15.58 5.43
CA THR A 163 -7.01 -14.44 6.34
C THR A 163 -8.18 -13.46 6.31
N SER A 164 -8.32 -12.67 7.38
CA SER A 164 -9.31 -11.58 7.44
C SER A 164 -9.08 -10.55 6.35
N ILE A 165 -7.84 -10.16 6.09
CA ILE A 165 -7.46 -9.19 5.05
C ILE A 165 -7.86 -9.68 3.66
N THR A 166 -7.61 -10.94 3.32
CA THR A 166 -8.03 -11.51 2.04
C THR A 166 -9.55 -11.45 1.89
N ARG A 167 -10.31 -11.72 2.96
CA ARG A 167 -11.78 -11.65 2.97
C ARG A 167 -12.27 -10.23 2.76
N ASP A 168 -11.70 -9.28 3.48
CA ASP A 168 -12.08 -7.87 3.40
C ASP A 168 -11.79 -7.27 2.02
N LEU A 169 -10.64 -7.63 1.40
CA LEU A 169 -10.32 -7.24 0.03
C LEU A 169 -11.27 -7.84 -1.00
N LEU A 170 -11.67 -9.11 -0.83
CA LEU A 170 -12.66 -9.75 -1.72
C LEU A 170 -14.01 -9.07 -1.61
N GLU A 171 -14.49 -8.78 -0.39
CA GLU A 171 -15.75 -8.09 -0.15
C GLU A 171 -15.69 -6.65 -0.71
N MET A 172 -14.60 -5.93 -0.49
CA MET A 172 -14.38 -4.60 -1.05
C MET A 172 -14.42 -4.61 -2.58
N GLU A 173 -13.65 -5.51 -3.24
CA GLU A 173 -13.66 -5.59 -4.71
C GLU A 173 -15.00 -6.05 -5.27
N GLN A 174 -15.75 -6.87 -4.54
CA GLN A 174 -17.12 -7.22 -4.92
C GLN A 174 -18.03 -5.99 -4.93
N LEU A 175 -18.00 -5.15 -3.89
CA LEU A 175 -18.75 -3.89 -3.84
C LEU A 175 -18.37 -2.97 -5.00
N VAL A 176 -17.07 -2.84 -5.29
CA VAL A 176 -16.56 -2.02 -6.39
C VAL A 176 -17.03 -2.55 -7.76
N SER A 177 -17.00 -3.86 -7.97
CA SER A 177 -17.45 -4.47 -9.22
C SER A 177 -18.97 -4.36 -9.42
N GLU A 178 -19.74 -4.54 -8.35
CA GLU A 178 -21.20 -4.32 -8.40
C GLU A 178 -21.55 -2.85 -8.69
N PHE A 179 -20.79 -1.92 -8.11
CA PHE A 179 -20.94 -0.49 -8.42
C PHE A 179 -20.66 -0.23 -9.92
N ALA A 180 -19.56 -0.79 -10.46
CA ALA A 180 -19.21 -0.64 -11.88
C ALA A 180 -20.31 -1.16 -12.81
N LEU A 181 -20.93 -2.30 -12.47
CA LEU A 181 -22.03 -2.88 -13.23
C LEU A 181 -23.31 -2.02 -13.21
N ARG A 182 -23.58 -1.36 -12.08
CA ARG A 182 -24.79 -0.51 -11.92
C ARG A 182 -24.60 0.91 -12.45
N ASN A 183 -23.36 1.35 -12.64
CA ASN A 183 -23.02 2.73 -13.03
C ASN A 183 -22.12 2.72 -14.27
N GLU A 184 -22.64 2.26 -15.41
CA GLU A 184 -21.87 2.10 -16.66
C GLU A 184 -21.22 3.41 -17.17
N SER A 185 -21.75 4.57 -16.78
CA SER A 185 -21.17 5.88 -17.09
C SER A 185 -19.91 6.19 -16.29
N CYS A 186 -19.65 5.48 -15.18
CA CYS A 186 -18.48 5.64 -14.36
C CYS A 186 -17.40 4.61 -14.76
N LYS A 187 -16.21 5.08 -15.13
CA LYS A 187 -15.05 4.23 -15.41
C LYS A 187 -14.40 3.82 -14.10
N VAL A 188 -14.48 2.54 -13.77
CA VAL A 188 -13.96 2.00 -12.50
C VAL A 188 -12.73 1.16 -12.77
N THR A 189 -11.61 1.52 -12.13
CA THR A 189 -10.33 0.80 -12.20
C THR A 189 -9.91 0.35 -10.81
N ALA A 190 -9.69 -0.94 -10.60
CA ALA A 190 -9.09 -1.48 -9.38
C ALA A 190 -7.64 -1.89 -9.67
N LEU A 191 -6.70 -1.42 -8.86
CA LEU A 191 -5.28 -1.75 -8.99
C LEU A 191 -4.88 -2.67 -7.83
N ARG A 192 -4.61 -3.94 -8.14
CA ARG A 192 -4.09 -4.93 -7.20
C ARG A 192 -2.58 -4.77 -7.10
N LEU A 193 -2.16 -3.91 -6.18
CA LEU A 193 -0.74 -3.61 -5.99
C LEU A 193 -0.01 -4.80 -5.37
N GLY A 194 1.16 -5.12 -5.92
CA GLY A 194 2.11 -6.06 -5.36
C GLY A 194 2.65 -5.60 -4.00
N PHE A 195 3.42 -6.46 -3.33
CA PHE A 195 4.04 -6.10 -2.06
C PHE A 195 5.00 -4.95 -2.25
N ARG A 196 4.61 -3.79 -1.72
CA ARG A 196 5.45 -2.60 -1.70
C ARG A 196 6.54 -2.77 -0.66
N VAL A 197 7.73 -2.36 -0.99
CA VAL A 197 8.89 -2.43 -0.10
C VAL A 197 9.49 -1.05 0.03
N SER A 198 9.34 -0.48 1.22
CA SER A 198 10.02 0.70 1.71
C SER A 198 10.52 0.41 3.13
N GLU A 199 11.40 1.24 3.67
CA GLU A 199 12.07 1.01 4.97
C GLU A 199 11.11 0.74 6.13
N ASP A 200 9.92 1.34 6.11
CA ASP A 200 8.90 1.19 7.17
C ASP A 200 8.03 -0.05 7.00
N THR A 201 8.07 -0.76 5.90
CA THR A 201 7.20 -1.91 5.67
C THR A 201 7.58 -3.11 6.54
N THR A 202 6.59 -3.91 6.92
CA THR A 202 6.80 -5.14 7.71
C THR A 202 7.74 -6.11 6.98
N LEU A 203 7.64 -6.22 5.66
CA LEU A 203 8.50 -7.07 4.85
C LEU A 203 9.97 -6.59 4.87
N ALA A 204 10.21 -5.29 4.76
CA ALA A 204 11.56 -4.71 4.84
C ALA A 204 12.19 -4.96 6.21
N ARG A 205 11.43 -4.73 7.29
CA ARG A 205 11.88 -5.03 8.66
C ARG A 205 12.20 -6.50 8.87
N TYR A 206 11.38 -7.40 8.33
CA TYR A 206 11.62 -8.84 8.37
C TYR A 206 12.91 -9.22 7.63
N LEU A 207 13.11 -8.73 6.40
CA LEU A 207 14.30 -8.98 5.59
C LEU A 207 15.57 -8.34 6.18
N SER A 208 15.42 -7.31 7.01
CA SER A 208 16.53 -6.62 7.68
C SER A 208 17.02 -7.31 8.95
N LEU A 209 16.41 -8.40 9.37
CA LEU A 209 16.86 -9.17 10.52
C LEU A 209 18.22 -9.82 10.23
N PRO A 210 19.15 -9.85 11.18
CA PRO A 210 20.43 -10.55 11.01
C PRO A 210 20.24 -12.08 10.87
N ILE A 211 19.24 -12.63 11.53
CA ILE A 211 18.79 -14.02 11.44
C ILE A 211 17.32 -14.01 11.04
N VAL A 212 17.03 -14.45 9.82
CA VAL A 212 15.69 -14.42 9.24
C VAL A 212 15.05 -15.81 9.32
N PRO A 213 13.97 -16.00 10.08
CA PRO A 213 13.27 -17.27 10.15
C PRO A 213 12.64 -17.63 8.79
N THR A 214 12.95 -18.81 8.28
CA THR A 214 12.41 -19.34 7.01
C THR A 214 11.76 -20.69 7.24
N PHE A 215 10.94 -21.16 6.30
CA PHE A 215 10.33 -22.50 6.39
C PHE A 215 11.23 -23.54 5.73
N ALA A 216 11.63 -24.57 6.47
CA ALA A 216 12.46 -25.63 5.96
C ALA A 216 11.80 -26.33 4.75
N GLY A 217 12.56 -26.44 3.66
CA GLY A 217 12.07 -27.05 2.43
C GLY A 217 11.31 -26.12 1.47
N PHE A 218 11.14 -24.84 1.82
CA PHE A 218 10.50 -23.84 0.97
C PHE A 218 11.42 -22.65 0.74
N ASP A 219 11.49 -22.21 -0.51
CA ASP A 219 12.15 -20.97 -0.93
C ASP A 219 11.21 -20.18 -1.84
N PRO A 220 10.26 -19.44 -1.27
CA PRO A 220 9.19 -18.81 -2.01
C PRO A 220 9.69 -17.69 -2.91
N ARG A 221 8.96 -17.50 -4.01
CA ARG A 221 9.17 -16.40 -4.96
C ARG A 221 8.50 -15.16 -4.45
N LEU A 222 9.25 -14.09 -4.29
CA LEU A 222 8.77 -12.75 -3.94
C LEU A 222 8.75 -11.90 -5.19
N GLN A 223 7.59 -11.32 -5.49
CA GLN A 223 7.41 -10.30 -6.51
C GLN A 223 7.09 -8.99 -5.78
N LEU A 224 7.90 -7.98 -6.02
CA LEU A 224 7.88 -6.74 -5.26
C LEU A 224 7.44 -5.59 -6.15
N LEU A 225 7.09 -4.46 -5.54
CA LEU A 225 6.70 -3.25 -6.24
C LEU A 225 7.40 -2.05 -5.59
N HIS A 226 8.07 -1.23 -6.41
CA HIS A 226 8.65 0.02 -5.94
C HIS A 226 7.54 1.05 -5.66
N GLU A 227 7.73 1.90 -4.66
CA GLU A 227 6.75 2.94 -4.30
C GLU A 227 6.47 3.89 -5.50
N ASP A 228 7.51 4.29 -6.22
CA ASP A 228 7.38 5.14 -7.41
C ASP A 228 6.55 4.49 -8.51
N ASP A 229 6.74 3.18 -8.75
CA ASP A 229 5.98 2.44 -9.75
C ASP A 229 4.52 2.27 -9.33
N ALA A 230 4.26 2.10 -8.04
CA ALA A 230 2.90 2.05 -7.50
C ALA A 230 2.18 3.39 -7.71
N ALA A 231 2.84 4.50 -7.38
CA ALA A 231 2.29 5.85 -7.59
C ALA A 231 2.06 6.14 -9.08
N ASP A 232 3.03 5.78 -9.96
CA ASP A 232 2.92 6.00 -11.40
C ASP A 232 1.76 5.19 -12.02
N ALA A 233 1.56 3.94 -11.60
CA ALA A 233 0.42 3.12 -12.03
C ALA A 233 -0.92 3.78 -11.67
N ILE A 234 -1.05 4.31 -10.46
CA ILE A 234 -2.27 4.99 -10.00
C ILE A 234 -2.50 6.26 -10.80
N VAL A 235 -1.48 7.09 -10.98
CA VAL A 235 -1.57 8.33 -11.79
C VAL A 235 -2.01 8.02 -13.23
N ARG A 236 -1.44 6.99 -13.85
CA ARG A 236 -1.84 6.53 -15.19
C ARG A 236 -3.29 6.06 -15.25
N ALA A 237 -3.76 5.35 -14.23
CA ALA A 237 -5.16 4.94 -14.12
C ALA A 237 -6.10 6.15 -14.00
N VAL A 238 -5.69 7.21 -13.30
CA VAL A 238 -6.46 8.46 -13.18
C VAL A 238 -6.52 9.21 -14.51
N LEU A 239 -5.39 9.34 -15.19
CA LEU A 239 -5.27 10.13 -16.44
C LEU A 239 -5.74 9.35 -17.68
N GLY A 240 -5.74 8.01 -17.63
CA GLY A 240 -6.22 7.13 -18.71
C GLY A 240 -7.60 6.54 -18.41
N ASP A 241 -8.19 5.85 -19.39
CA ASP A 241 -9.47 5.15 -19.26
C ASP A 241 -9.25 3.62 -19.34
N HIS A 242 -9.08 3.00 -18.18
CA HIS A 242 -8.75 1.58 -18.04
C HIS A 242 -9.75 0.89 -17.08
N PRO A 243 -11.00 0.62 -17.53
CA PRO A 243 -11.98 -0.02 -16.65
C PRO A 243 -11.62 -1.50 -16.41
N GLY A 244 -11.71 -1.94 -15.17
CA GLY A 244 -11.47 -3.32 -14.75
C GLY A 244 -10.47 -3.44 -13.60
N ALA A 245 -10.11 -4.68 -13.27
CA ALA A 245 -9.06 -4.96 -12.31
C ALA A 245 -7.74 -5.22 -13.03
N PHE A 246 -6.64 -4.75 -12.43
CA PHE A 246 -5.29 -4.90 -12.98
C PHE A 246 -4.29 -5.26 -11.90
N ASN A 247 -3.50 -6.28 -12.17
CA ASN A 247 -2.34 -6.62 -11.38
C ASN A 247 -1.20 -5.64 -11.64
N VAL A 248 -0.58 -5.13 -10.58
CA VAL A 248 0.53 -4.17 -10.67
C VAL A 248 1.67 -4.66 -9.80
N ALA A 249 2.70 -5.22 -10.39
CA ALA A 249 3.91 -5.67 -9.71
C ALA A 249 5.13 -5.53 -10.62
N ALA A 250 6.29 -5.49 -10.02
CA ALA A 250 7.55 -5.39 -10.77
C ALA A 250 7.81 -6.63 -11.62
N ASP A 251 8.54 -6.46 -12.70
CA ASP A 251 9.03 -7.57 -13.50
C ASP A 251 9.99 -8.46 -12.71
N GLY A 252 9.92 -9.77 -12.98
CA GLY A 252 10.76 -10.77 -12.36
C GLY A 252 10.40 -11.06 -10.90
N VAL A 253 11.07 -12.03 -10.36
CA VAL A 253 10.90 -12.49 -8.98
C VAL A 253 12.27 -12.63 -8.31
N VAL A 254 12.29 -12.55 -6.98
CA VAL A 254 13.46 -12.83 -6.15
C VAL A 254 13.10 -13.97 -5.20
N LEU A 255 13.95 -14.98 -5.08
CA LEU A 255 13.77 -16.02 -4.07
C LEU A 255 13.99 -15.41 -2.67
N LEU A 256 13.25 -15.89 -1.69
CA LEU A 256 13.39 -15.41 -0.32
C LEU A 256 14.84 -15.53 0.18
N SER A 257 15.50 -16.64 -0.11
CA SER A 257 16.91 -16.85 0.24
C SER A 257 17.84 -15.82 -0.40
N GLN A 258 17.58 -15.44 -1.65
CA GLN A 258 18.33 -14.39 -2.36
C GLN A 258 18.08 -13.01 -1.75
N ALA A 259 16.82 -12.68 -1.44
CA ALA A 259 16.47 -11.41 -0.79
C ALA A 259 17.17 -11.27 0.56
N ILE A 260 17.16 -12.33 1.39
CA ILE A 260 17.87 -12.38 2.67
C ILE A 260 19.38 -12.16 2.48
N GLY A 261 19.99 -12.85 1.50
CA GLY A 261 21.42 -12.72 1.21
C GLY A 261 21.80 -11.30 0.77
N ILE A 262 21.00 -10.65 -0.09
CA ILE A 262 21.22 -9.27 -0.54
C ILE A 262 21.13 -8.29 0.65
N MET A 263 20.19 -8.53 1.58
CA MET A 263 20.02 -7.72 2.80
C MET A 263 21.09 -8.00 3.87
N GLY A 264 22.03 -8.91 3.62
CA GLY A 264 23.12 -9.28 4.54
C GLY A 264 22.67 -10.17 5.71
N GLY A 265 21.48 -10.75 5.66
CA GLY A 265 20.94 -11.65 6.68
C GLY A 265 21.35 -13.12 6.48
N GLN A 266 21.06 -13.95 7.49
CA GLN A 266 21.24 -15.40 7.44
C GLN A 266 19.89 -16.09 7.57
N PRO A 267 19.50 -17.03 6.68
CA PRO A 267 18.26 -17.78 6.82
C PRO A 267 18.35 -18.78 7.99
N ALA A 268 17.30 -18.83 8.80
CA ALA A 268 17.16 -19.81 9.88
C ALA A 268 15.93 -20.70 9.60
N PRO A 269 16.13 -21.90 9.02
CA PRO A 269 15.02 -22.77 8.64
C PRO A 269 14.33 -23.37 9.86
N ILE A 270 13.00 -23.26 9.92
CA ILE A 270 12.14 -23.77 10.98
C ILE A 270 11.29 -24.90 10.41
N LEU A 271 11.23 -26.02 11.13
CA LEU A 271 10.49 -27.22 10.70
C LEU A 271 8.97 -27.06 10.93
N PRO A 272 8.12 -27.34 9.93
CA PRO A 272 6.69 -27.48 10.14
C PRO A 272 6.39 -28.79 10.94
N PRO A 273 5.21 -28.92 11.61
CA PRO A 273 4.05 -28.01 11.66
C PRO A 273 4.08 -27.02 12.85
N TYR A 274 4.99 -27.22 13.79
CA TYR A 274 5.04 -26.40 15.02
C TYR A 274 5.75 -25.04 14.80
N GLY A 275 6.49 -24.93 13.70
CA GLY A 275 7.36 -23.80 13.41
C GLY A 275 6.65 -22.48 13.19
N GLN A 276 5.48 -22.47 12.55
CA GLN A 276 4.79 -21.21 12.20
C GLN A 276 4.37 -20.43 13.45
N TRP A 277 3.75 -21.09 14.42
CA TRP A 277 3.34 -20.48 15.68
C TRP A 277 4.54 -20.03 16.52
N LEU A 278 5.52 -20.92 16.67
CA LEU A 278 6.76 -20.61 17.40
C LEU A 278 7.58 -19.50 16.70
N ALA A 279 7.65 -19.50 15.38
CA ALA A 279 8.34 -18.46 14.62
C ALA A 279 7.68 -17.08 14.81
N ARG A 280 6.35 -17.00 14.74
CA ARG A 280 5.60 -15.75 15.00
C ARG A 280 5.81 -15.27 16.43
N LEU A 281 5.74 -16.18 17.41
CA LEU A 281 5.95 -15.85 18.81
C LEU A 281 7.39 -15.37 19.06
N ALA A 282 8.37 -16.06 18.52
CA ALA A 282 9.79 -15.72 18.64
C ALA A 282 10.11 -14.39 17.93
N LEU A 283 9.62 -14.19 16.72
CA LEU A 283 9.76 -12.93 15.99
C LEU A 283 9.17 -11.76 16.79
N ARG A 284 7.94 -11.88 17.24
CA ARG A 284 7.28 -10.84 18.03
C ARG A 284 8.03 -10.56 19.34
N ALA A 285 8.50 -11.59 20.02
CA ALA A 285 9.20 -11.45 21.30
C ALA A 285 10.62 -10.88 21.16
N LEU A 286 11.35 -11.28 20.12
CA LEU A 286 12.75 -10.94 19.95
C LEU A 286 12.97 -9.67 19.13
N THR A 287 12.13 -9.39 18.14
CA THR A 287 12.40 -8.34 17.14
C THR A 287 11.34 -7.24 17.14
N ARG A 288 10.21 -7.41 17.86
CA ARG A 288 9.03 -6.54 17.78
C ARG A 288 8.44 -6.42 16.37
N VAL A 289 8.81 -7.31 15.44
CA VAL A 289 8.19 -7.40 14.11
C VAL A 289 6.94 -8.26 14.23
N ASP A 290 5.79 -7.65 14.07
CA ASP A 290 4.49 -8.35 14.04
C ASP A 290 4.14 -8.65 12.58
N ILE A 291 4.43 -9.88 12.15
CA ILE A 291 4.12 -10.32 10.78
C ILE A 291 2.64 -10.65 10.71
N GLN A 292 1.92 -9.91 9.89
CA GLN A 292 0.51 -10.16 9.61
C GLN A 292 0.33 -11.52 8.92
N SER A 293 -0.84 -12.14 9.12
CA SER A 293 -1.10 -13.52 8.66
C SER A 293 -0.91 -13.68 7.15
N HIS A 294 -1.43 -12.76 6.33
CA HIS A 294 -1.28 -12.81 4.89
C HIS A 294 0.19 -12.71 4.42
N LEU A 295 0.99 -11.87 5.08
CA LEU A 295 2.42 -11.74 4.76
C LEU A 295 3.19 -13.01 5.19
N ALA A 296 2.82 -13.61 6.32
CA ALA A 296 3.41 -14.88 6.75
C ALA A 296 3.14 -16.01 5.75
N ASP A 297 1.93 -16.06 5.17
CA ASP A 297 1.57 -17.04 4.16
C ASP A 297 2.37 -16.82 2.86
N VAL A 298 2.56 -15.57 2.44
CA VAL A 298 3.41 -15.24 1.29
C VAL A 298 4.89 -15.56 1.53
N ILE A 299 5.40 -15.29 2.73
CA ILE A 299 6.76 -15.68 3.12
C ILE A 299 6.92 -17.22 3.15
N ALA A 300 5.84 -17.96 3.41
CA ALA A 300 5.86 -19.42 3.41
C ALA A 300 5.73 -20.03 2.01
N PHE A 301 4.82 -19.53 1.18
CA PHE A 301 4.39 -20.19 -0.06
C PHE A 301 4.69 -19.38 -1.33
N GLY A 302 4.93 -18.08 -1.20
CA GLY A 302 5.10 -17.17 -2.33
C GLY A 302 3.77 -16.78 -2.96
N SER A 303 3.80 -15.71 -3.76
CA SER A 303 2.68 -15.29 -4.61
C SER A 303 3.24 -14.41 -5.72
N VAL A 304 2.89 -14.73 -6.96
CA VAL A 304 3.34 -14.01 -8.16
C VAL A 304 2.13 -13.65 -9.00
N MET A 305 2.08 -12.42 -9.49
CA MET A 305 0.99 -11.91 -10.34
C MET A 305 1.39 -11.84 -11.80
N ASP A 306 0.47 -12.17 -12.69
CA ASP A 306 0.55 -11.87 -14.11
C ASP A 306 0.13 -10.41 -14.34
N CYS A 307 1.05 -9.60 -14.83
CA CYS A 307 0.83 -8.19 -15.14
C CYS A 307 0.68 -7.94 -16.67
N SER A 308 0.54 -8.98 -17.48
CA SER A 308 0.46 -8.86 -18.94
C SER A 308 -0.74 -8.01 -19.40
N ARG A 309 -1.84 -8.04 -18.65
CA ARG A 309 -3.01 -7.21 -18.92
C ARG A 309 -2.72 -5.72 -18.69
N LEU A 310 -2.04 -5.39 -17.61
CA LEU A 310 -1.60 -4.02 -17.33
C LEU A 310 -0.75 -3.50 -18.50
N GLU A 311 0.24 -4.27 -18.93
CA GLU A 311 1.10 -3.90 -20.05
C GLU A 311 0.31 -3.67 -21.34
N ALA A 312 -0.57 -4.60 -21.68
CA ALA A 312 -1.37 -4.52 -22.92
C ALA A 312 -2.34 -3.33 -22.95
N GLU A 313 -2.97 -3.00 -21.80
CA GLU A 313 -4.01 -1.98 -21.74
C GLU A 313 -3.46 -0.58 -21.38
N PHE A 314 -2.43 -0.48 -20.53
CA PHE A 314 -1.80 0.80 -20.16
C PHE A 314 -0.66 1.19 -21.09
N GLY A 315 -0.10 0.24 -21.88
CA GLY A 315 1.13 0.47 -22.64
C GLY A 315 2.32 0.83 -21.76
N TRP A 316 2.33 0.31 -20.52
CA TRP A 316 3.29 0.68 -19.49
C TRP A 316 3.68 -0.54 -18.63
N ARG A 317 4.93 -0.51 -18.16
CA ARG A 317 5.49 -1.46 -17.21
C ARG A 317 6.15 -0.72 -16.05
N PRO A 318 6.21 -1.30 -14.85
CA PRO A 318 7.06 -0.81 -13.78
C PRO A 318 8.52 -0.62 -14.23
N ALA A 319 9.14 0.46 -13.79
CA ALA A 319 10.53 0.78 -14.16
C ALA A 319 11.54 -0.07 -13.38
N HIS A 320 11.18 -0.47 -12.16
CA HIS A 320 12.04 -1.26 -11.29
C HIS A 320 11.63 -2.74 -11.36
N ASN A 321 12.60 -3.65 -11.51
CA ASN A 321 12.33 -5.07 -11.32
C ASN A 321 12.45 -5.46 -9.83
N SER A 322 11.92 -6.62 -9.44
CA SER A 322 11.91 -7.08 -8.04
C SER A 322 13.31 -7.13 -7.41
N ARG A 323 14.35 -7.44 -8.21
CA ARG A 323 15.74 -7.44 -7.76
C ARG A 323 16.23 -6.03 -7.45
N ALA A 324 15.96 -5.06 -8.33
CA ALA A 324 16.35 -3.67 -8.14
C ALA A 324 15.70 -3.04 -6.90
N VAL A 325 14.45 -3.45 -6.57
CA VAL A 325 13.75 -3.01 -5.35
C VAL A 325 14.51 -3.46 -4.10
N ILE A 326 14.93 -4.73 -4.03
CA ILE A 326 15.71 -5.23 -2.88
C ILE A 326 17.12 -4.62 -2.83
N ASP A 327 17.79 -4.49 -3.97
CA ASP A 327 19.12 -3.85 -4.04
C ASP A 327 19.05 -2.37 -3.60
N GLY A 328 17.93 -1.67 -3.88
CA GLY A 328 17.67 -0.32 -3.40
C GLY A 328 17.50 -0.26 -1.89
N LEU A 329 16.72 -1.16 -1.33
CA LEU A 329 16.51 -1.27 0.11
C LEU A 329 17.81 -1.59 0.86
N ALA A 330 18.64 -2.49 0.33
CA ALA A 330 19.92 -2.84 0.92
C ALA A 330 20.88 -1.64 0.94
N ARG A 331 20.92 -0.83 -0.13
CA ARG A 331 21.73 0.40 -0.18
C ARG A 331 21.23 1.48 0.79
N GLY A 332 19.92 1.64 0.96
CA GLY A 332 19.34 2.54 1.96
C GLY A 332 19.81 2.17 3.37
N LYS A 333 19.81 0.87 3.68
CA LYS A 333 20.33 0.36 4.96
C LYS A 333 21.83 0.64 5.18
N GLU A 334 22.66 0.59 4.12
CA GLU A 334 24.08 0.95 4.21
C GLU A 334 24.31 2.44 4.44
N THR A 335 23.41 3.29 3.92
CA THR A 335 23.49 4.75 4.08
C THR A 335 23.05 5.19 5.48
N GLU A 336 22.25 4.38 6.19
CA GLU A 336 21.88 4.58 7.61
C GLU A 336 23.00 4.21 8.60
N VAL A 337 24.11 3.67 8.14
CA VAL A 337 25.32 3.57 8.95
C VAL A 337 25.72 4.99 9.31
N ILE A 338 25.42 5.35 10.57
CA ILE A 338 25.71 6.63 11.21
C ILE A 338 27.09 7.10 10.73
N GLU A 339 27.14 8.13 9.89
CA GLU A 339 28.37 8.83 9.63
C GLU A 339 28.98 9.16 10.99
N ALA A 340 30.19 8.67 11.24
CA ALA A 340 30.90 9.01 12.46
C ALA A 340 30.81 10.53 12.60
N PRO A 341 30.39 11.07 13.77
CA PRO A 341 30.16 12.47 13.92
C PRO A 341 31.38 13.24 13.41
N SER A 342 31.15 14.24 12.57
CA SER A 342 32.25 15.01 12.04
C SER A 342 33.11 15.54 13.21
N PRO A 343 34.42 15.72 13.04
CA PRO A 343 35.30 16.25 14.10
C PRO A 343 34.75 17.49 14.76
N ARG A 344 33.97 18.26 14.02
CA ARG A 344 33.29 19.49 14.54
C ARG A 344 32.10 19.12 15.44
N GLN A 345 31.27 18.15 15.08
CA GLN A 345 30.16 17.66 15.92
C GLN A 345 30.66 17.00 17.19
N GLU A 346 31.75 16.27 17.10
CA GLU A 346 32.40 15.63 18.24
C GLU A 346 32.97 16.68 19.20
N TYR A 347 33.60 17.73 18.67
CA TYR A 347 34.07 18.88 19.46
C TYR A 347 32.92 19.64 20.13
N GLU A 348 31.85 19.95 19.40
CA GLU A 348 30.66 20.61 19.93
C GLU A 348 30.00 19.81 21.06
N LEU A 349 29.90 18.48 20.88
CA LEU A 349 29.40 17.55 21.90
C LEU A 349 30.30 17.56 23.14
N GLN A 350 31.62 17.52 22.96
CA GLN A 350 32.57 17.57 24.08
C GLN A 350 32.49 18.90 24.84
N VAL A 351 32.40 20.01 24.14
CA VAL A 351 32.22 21.36 24.74
C VAL A 351 30.89 21.43 25.53
N TYR A 352 29.79 20.88 24.96
CA TYR A 352 28.51 20.80 25.65
C TYR A 352 28.59 19.98 26.93
N LEU A 353 29.19 18.78 26.86
CA LEU A 353 29.34 17.89 28.01
C LEU A 353 30.25 18.51 29.10
N GLN A 354 31.32 19.21 28.71
CA GLN A 354 32.19 19.91 29.65
C GLN A 354 31.44 21.06 30.35
N ARG A 355 30.63 21.85 29.61
CA ARG A 355 29.79 22.89 30.16
C ARG A 355 28.78 22.31 31.16
N ARG A 356 28.09 21.22 30.81
CA ARG A 356 27.15 20.55 31.72
C ARG A 356 27.82 19.99 32.97
N ARG A 357 29.03 19.45 32.87
CA ARG A 357 29.80 18.97 34.04
C ARG A 357 30.20 20.15 34.96
N ARG A 358 30.51 21.31 34.41
CA ARG A 358 30.79 22.53 35.22
C ARG A 358 29.52 23.03 35.90
N GLU A 359 28.41 23.09 35.21
CA GLU A 359 27.10 23.49 35.77
C GLU A 359 26.65 22.52 36.87
N ALA A 360 26.83 21.22 36.72
CA ALA A 360 26.52 20.22 37.73
C ALA A 360 27.42 20.32 38.98
N ARG A 361 28.71 20.75 38.82
CA ARG A 361 29.62 21.00 39.95
C ARG A 361 29.29 22.28 40.72
N ASN A 362 28.73 23.28 40.05
CA ASN A 362 28.40 24.58 40.64
C ASN A 362 26.99 24.68 41.24
N GLY A 363 26.27 23.54 41.32
CA GLY A 363 24.90 23.50 41.80
C GLY A 363 23.90 23.86 40.68
N TRP A 364 22.98 22.96 40.39
CA TRP A 364 21.93 23.16 39.37
C TRP A 364 21.02 24.34 39.81
N PRO A 365 20.77 25.35 38.94
CA PRO A 365 19.75 26.35 39.23
C PRO A 365 18.39 25.66 39.37
N ARG A 366 17.72 25.82 40.50
CA ARG A 366 16.44 25.12 40.79
C ARG A 366 15.24 25.62 39.96
N ASP A 367 15.43 26.60 39.08
CA ASP A 367 14.33 27.34 38.46
C ASP A 367 14.07 27.03 36.98
N SER A 368 14.78 26.05 36.35
CA SER A 368 14.62 25.78 34.90
C SER A 368 13.72 24.56 34.53
N VAL A 369 13.09 23.91 35.51
CA VAL A 369 12.26 22.71 35.27
C VAL A 369 10.75 23.04 35.16
N LEU A 370 10.31 24.25 35.45
CA LEU A 370 8.89 24.62 35.49
C LEU A 370 8.38 25.48 34.32
N GLN A 371 9.23 25.85 33.35
CA GLN A 371 8.78 26.66 32.18
C GLN A 371 8.61 25.91 30.88
N ALA A 372 8.71 24.56 30.85
CA ALA A 372 8.46 23.74 29.67
C ALA A 372 7.10 23.05 29.69
N ARG A 373 6.15 23.52 30.51
CA ARG A 373 4.75 23.07 30.51
C ARG A 373 3.84 24.28 30.75
N ALA A 374 3.70 25.10 29.75
CA ALA A 374 2.58 26.01 29.54
C ALA A 374 2.35 26.18 28.04
#